data_949a0daf07b15bb21aa84f0432e82993
#
_entry.id   949a0daf07b15bb21aa84f0432e82993
#
_cell.length_a   1.000
_cell.length_b   1.000
_cell.length_c   1.000
_cell.angle_alpha   90.00
_cell.angle_beta   90.00
_cell.angle_gamma   90.00
#
_symmetry.space_group_name_H-M   'P 1'
#
loop_
_entity.id
_entity.type
_entity.pdbx_description
1 polymer ?
#
loop_
_entity_poly.entity_id
_entity_poly.type
_entity_poly.pdbx_seq_one_letter_code
_entity_poly.pdbx_strand_id
1 'polypeptide(L)'
;PPGQGLLVGGYHGAWLRPQDAAHTPLSRAGLAAVGGTLGAGAIASLPDNTCPIGEVARIAGWLAAQSAGQCGPCRFGLPNTADALAQLATGGGGASALDEARRTISSTRGRGACAHPDGTARFVLSALTVFAEDLALHESGRGCGRPVKGLLPLPGDTASALPALGEAEAEATLEVDWSRCDGHGLCAAVAPELVALGPHGYPVIGTTPIAPWLEHSARRAVSQCPALALRLKHRQ
;
A
#
# COMPACT_ATOMS: atom_id res chain seq x y z
N PRO A 1 -13.44 10.93 3.98
CA PRO A 1 -12.42 11.91 3.65
C PRO A 1 -11.07 11.22 3.53
N PRO A 2 -10.16 11.71 2.67
CA PRO A 2 -8.88 11.04 2.40
C PRO A 2 -7.87 11.11 3.56
N GLY A 3 -8.27 11.51 4.78
CA GLY A 3 -7.40 11.68 5.93
C GLY A 3 -6.40 12.83 5.76
N GLN A 4 -5.30 12.81 6.53
CA GLN A 4 -4.27 13.85 6.53
C GLN A 4 -3.22 13.68 5.41
N GLY A 5 -3.15 12.51 4.77
CA GLY A 5 -2.25 12.22 3.66
C GLY A 5 -2.57 10.90 2.99
N LEU A 6 -2.19 10.76 1.72
CA LEU A 6 -2.35 9.56 0.93
C LEU A 6 -0.99 9.04 0.47
N LEU A 7 -0.61 7.85 0.91
CA LEU A 7 0.58 7.15 0.43
C LEU A 7 0.22 6.39 -0.85
N VAL A 8 0.95 6.63 -1.93
CA VAL A 8 0.75 5.95 -3.21
C VAL A 8 2.03 5.27 -3.65
N GLY A 9 1.94 4.01 -4.05
CA GLY A 9 3.06 3.20 -4.56
C GLY A 9 3.75 2.32 -3.52
N GLY A 10 3.18 2.18 -2.31
CA GLY A 10 3.76 1.43 -1.20
C GLY A 10 4.88 2.17 -0.47
N TYR A 11 5.69 1.48 0.34
CA TYR A 11 6.71 2.12 1.20
C TYR A 11 7.95 2.67 0.45
N HIS A 12 8.06 2.43 -0.84
CA HIS A 12 8.98 3.12 -1.75
C HIS A 12 8.27 4.14 -2.64
N GLY A 13 6.99 4.40 -2.36
CA GLY A 13 6.17 5.39 -3.04
C GLY A 13 6.34 6.80 -2.48
N ALA A 14 5.29 7.60 -2.61
CA ALA A 14 5.29 8.99 -2.15
C ALA A 14 3.98 9.32 -1.43
N TRP A 15 4.07 10.22 -0.46
CA TRP A 15 2.94 10.86 0.16
C TRP A 15 2.41 11.98 -0.74
N LEU A 16 1.09 12.09 -0.85
CA LEU A 16 0.38 13.15 -1.53
C LEU A 16 -0.53 13.87 -0.52
N ARG A 17 -0.67 15.17 -0.69
CA ARG A 17 -1.69 15.93 0.06
C ARG A 17 -3.07 15.49 -0.38
N PRO A 18 -4.08 15.48 0.50
CA PRO A 18 -5.45 15.09 0.15
C PRO A 18 -6.02 15.86 -1.04
N GLN A 19 -5.77 17.18 -1.10
CA GLN A 19 -6.21 18.03 -2.19
C GLN A 19 -5.55 17.68 -3.53
N ASP A 20 -4.25 17.36 -3.52
CA ASP A 20 -3.53 16.98 -4.73
C ASP A 20 -4.01 15.61 -5.23
N ALA A 21 -4.19 14.66 -4.31
CA ALA A 21 -4.66 13.31 -4.60
C ALA A 21 -6.08 13.30 -5.19
N ALA A 22 -6.98 14.18 -4.71
CA ALA A 22 -8.37 14.23 -5.15
C ALA A 22 -8.53 14.57 -6.65
N HIS A 23 -7.56 15.26 -7.23
CA HIS A 23 -7.61 15.71 -8.63
C HIS A 23 -6.58 15.01 -9.52
N THR A 24 -5.80 14.09 -8.97
CA THR A 24 -4.74 13.39 -9.72
C THR A 24 -5.27 12.11 -10.35
N PRO A 25 -5.22 11.97 -11.69
CA PRO A 25 -5.55 10.71 -12.33
C PRO A 25 -4.62 9.59 -11.87
N LEU A 26 -5.17 8.39 -11.60
CA LEU A 26 -4.40 7.18 -11.26
C LEU A 26 -3.71 6.63 -12.52
N SER A 27 -2.78 7.40 -13.05
CA SER A 27 -1.94 7.04 -14.18
C SER A 27 -0.49 7.37 -13.89
N ARG A 28 0.44 6.77 -14.64
CA ARG A 28 1.87 7.07 -14.49
C ARG A 28 2.17 8.56 -14.66
N ALA A 29 1.57 9.18 -15.69
CA ALA A 29 1.77 10.59 -15.98
C ALA A 29 1.12 11.50 -14.91
N GLY A 30 -0.12 11.20 -14.50
CA GLY A 30 -0.83 11.97 -13.47
C GLY A 30 -0.09 11.93 -12.13
N LEU A 31 0.32 10.75 -11.67
CA LEU A 31 1.07 10.65 -10.43
C LEU A 31 2.44 11.31 -10.50
N ALA A 32 3.16 11.19 -11.63
CA ALA A 32 4.46 11.83 -11.81
C ALA A 32 4.36 13.37 -11.72
N ALA A 33 3.28 13.97 -12.20
CA ALA A 33 3.05 15.41 -12.16
C ALA A 33 2.97 15.96 -10.71
N VAL A 34 2.57 15.14 -9.74
CA VAL A 34 2.49 15.49 -8.31
C VAL A 34 3.59 14.82 -7.47
N GLY A 35 4.65 14.33 -8.10
CA GLY A 35 5.77 13.66 -7.42
C GLY A 35 5.48 12.24 -6.94
N GLY A 36 4.33 11.67 -7.31
CA GLY A 36 3.93 10.31 -6.98
C GLY A 36 4.43 9.26 -7.98
N THR A 37 4.21 8.00 -7.65
CA THR A 37 4.52 6.86 -8.52
C THR A 37 3.52 5.74 -8.26
N LEU A 38 3.18 4.96 -9.29
CA LEU A 38 2.33 3.77 -9.12
C LEU A 38 3.01 2.70 -8.24
N GLY A 39 4.34 2.58 -8.34
CA GLY A 39 5.11 1.63 -7.54
C GLY A 39 4.48 0.24 -7.48
N ALA A 40 4.24 -0.25 -6.27
CA ALA A 40 3.58 -1.53 -6.01
C ALA A 40 2.05 -1.53 -6.23
N GLY A 41 1.47 -0.42 -6.68
CA GLY A 41 0.01 -0.27 -6.81
C GLY A 41 -0.75 -0.10 -5.50
N ALA A 42 -0.04 -0.07 -4.36
CA ALA A 42 -0.65 0.13 -3.05
C ALA A 42 -1.02 1.59 -2.82
N ILE A 43 -2.18 1.81 -2.24
CA ILE A 43 -2.66 3.13 -1.80
C ILE A 43 -3.11 2.99 -0.35
N ALA A 44 -2.60 3.85 0.53
CA ALA A 44 -2.98 3.90 1.93
C ALA A 44 -3.31 5.32 2.35
N SER A 45 -4.48 5.51 2.96
CA SER A 45 -4.88 6.78 3.56
C SER A 45 -4.47 6.79 5.03
N LEU A 46 -3.91 7.92 5.49
CA LEU A 46 -3.58 8.10 6.89
C LEU A 46 -4.67 8.94 7.58
N PRO A 47 -5.44 8.33 8.51
CA PRO A 47 -6.49 9.04 9.24
C PRO A 47 -5.96 10.18 10.12
N ASP A 48 -6.82 11.16 10.42
CA ASP A 48 -6.45 12.36 11.18
C ASP A 48 -6.17 12.10 12.67
N ASN A 49 -6.47 10.90 13.17
CA ASN A 49 -6.38 10.54 14.58
C ASN A 49 -5.11 9.74 14.95
N THR A 50 -4.10 9.77 14.10
CA THR A 50 -2.77 9.20 14.38
C THR A 50 -1.67 10.22 14.13
N CYS A 51 -0.52 10.05 14.80
CA CYS A 51 0.66 10.88 14.57
C CYS A 51 1.33 10.51 13.24
N PRO A 52 1.36 11.38 12.22
CA PRO A 52 1.94 11.04 10.93
C PRO A 52 3.45 10.87 11.02
N ILE A 53 4.11 11.65 11.87
CA ILE A 53 5.57 11.57 12.03
C ILE A 53 5.96 10.25 12.69
N GLY A 54 5.18 9.79 13.67
CA GLY A 54 5.40 8.49 14.31
C GLY A 54 5.14 7.31 13.35
N GLU A 55 4.11 7.38 12.51
CA GLU A 55 3.86 6.35 11.48
C GLU A 55 5.00 6.32 10.44
N VAL A 56 5.48 7.49 10.00
CA VAL A 56 6.62 7.59 9.07
C VAL A 56 7.90 7.06 9.72
N ALA A 57 8.19 7.40 10.97
CA ALA A 57 9.36 6.91 11.70
C ALA A 57 9.36 5.38 11.82
N ARG A 58 8.20 4.79 12.12
CA ARG A 58 8.00 3.34 12.23
C ARG A 58 8.32 2.63 10.91
N ILE A 59 7.81 3.14 9.79
CA ILE A 59 8.09 2.58 8.47
C ILE A 59 9.55 2.81 8.06
N ALA A 60 10.12 3.99 8.34
CA ALA A 60 11.54 4.27 8.05
C ALA A 60 12.47 3.32 8.82
N GLY A 61 12.17 3.02 10.10
CA GLY A 61 12.89 2.04 10.89
C GLY A 61 12.81 0.62 10.29
N TRP A 62 11.63 0.21 9.86
CA TRP A 62 11.46 -1.07 9.19
C TRP A 62 12.25 -1.13 7.87
N LEU A 63 12.17 -0.11 7.03
CA LEU A 63 12.92 -0.05 5.77
C LEU A 63 14.44 -0.08 6.01
N ALA A 64 14.94 0.59 7.04
CA ALA A 64 16.34 0.52 7.42
C ALA A 64 16.75 -0.91 7.80
N ALA A 65 15.91 -1.61 8.59
CA ALA A 65 16.15 -2.99 9.00
C ALA A 65 16.07 -4.01 7.83
N GLN A 66 15.26 -3.72 6.79
CA GLN A 66 15.15 -4.57 5.59
C GLN A 66 16.26 -4.33 4.57
N SER A 67 17.22 -3.47 4.87
CA SER A 67 18.34 -3.19 3.95
C SER A 67 19.37 -4.32 3.94
N ALA A 68 20.00 -4.56 2.79
CA ALA A 68 21.08 -5.52 2.66
C ALA A 68 22.39 -5.05 3.33
N GLY A 69 22.49 -3.78 3.76
CA GLY A 69 23.65 -3.23 4.46
C GLY A 69 24.95 -3.16 3.66
N GLN A 70 24.92 -3.36 2.33
CA GLN A 70 26.11 -3.48 1.49
C GLN A 70 26.73 -2.15 1.06
N CYS A 71 25.97 -1.07 1.09
CA CYS A 71 26.46 0.26 0.69
C CYS A 71 26.27 1.28 1.82
N GLY A 72 26.99 2.40 1.75
CA GLY A 72 26.94 3.48 2.73
C GLY A 72 25.53 3.98 3.05
N PRO A 73 24.68 4.25 2.04
CA PRO A 73 23.28 4.61 2.27
C PRO A 73 22.53 3.62 3.17
N CYS A 74 22.60 2.33 2.90
CA CYS A 74 21.93 1.30 3.71
C CYS A 74 22.54 1.12 5.08
N ARG A 75 23.89 1.18 5.17
CA ARG A 75 24.59 0.90 6.43
C ARG A 75 24.52 2.04 7.44
N PHE A 76 24.52 3.28 6.95
CA PHE A 76 24.56 4.48 7.79
C PHE A 76 23.38 5.43 7.53
N GLY A 77 23.05 5.68 6.26
CA GLY A 77 22.06 6.67 5.89
C GLY A 77 20.65 6.35 6.37
N LEU A 78 20.16 5.16 6.06
CA LEU A 78 18.79 4.76 6.46
C LEU A 78 18.63 4.60 7.97
N PRO A 79 19.54 3.92 8.70
CA PRO A 79 19.46 3.85 10.16
C PRO A 79 19.49 5.24 10.83
N ASN A 80 20.44 6.09 10.48
CA ASN A 80 20.53 7.44 11.07
C ASN A 80 19.27 8.28 10.77
N THR A 81 18.69 8.15 9.59
CA THR A 81 17.42 8.81 9.26
C THR A 81 16.28 8.30 10.12
N ALA A 82 16.18 6.97 10.30
CA ALA A 82 15.13 6.35 11.11
C ALA A 82 15.26 6.77 12.58
N ASP A 83 16.48 6.78 13.13
CA ASP A 83 16.74 7.21 14.51
C ASP A 83 16.37 8.69 14.73
N ALA A 84 16.75 9.56 13.79
CA ALA A 84 16.38 10.98 13.86
C ALA A 84 14.86 11.19 13.78
N LEU A 85 14.15 10.46 12.92
CA LEU A 85 12.69 10.52 12.84
C LEU A 85 12.02 9.96 14.11
N ALA A 86 12.58 8.90 14.71
CA ALA A 86 12.07 8.34 15.97
C ALA A 86 12.24 9.33 17.13
N GLN A 87 13.37 9.99 17.23
CA GLN A 87 13.60 11.06 18.20
C GLN A 87 12.59 12.20 18.00
N LEU A 88 12.41 12.67 16.77
CA LEU A 88 11.45 13.72 16.46
C LEU A 88 10.02 13.30 16.82
N ALA A 89 9.62 12.07 16.50
CA ALA A 89 8.29 11.55 16.79
C ALA A 89 7.97 11.52 18.29
N THR A 90 8.96 11.27 19.14
CA THR A 90 8.83 11.25 20.61
C THR A 90 9.00 12.63 21.27
N GLY A 91 9.16 13.69 20.48
CA GLY A 91 9.38 15.04 20.98
C GLY A 91 10.84 15.32 21.41
N GLY A 92 11.76 14.39 21.09
CA GLY A 92 13.19 14.58 21.33
C GLY A 92 13.91 15.23 20.14
N GLY A 93 15.06 15.86 20.41
CA GLY A 93 15.95 16.41 19.38
C GLY A 93 15.45 17.66 18.64
N GLY A 94 14.17 17.95 18.61
CA GLY A 94 13.60 19.14 17.98
C GLY A 94 14.12 19.43 16.57
N ALA A 95 14.49 20.69 16.30
CA ALA A 95 15.04 21.14 15.01
C ALA A 95 16.28 20.35 14.58
N SER A 96 17.14 19.97 15.53
CA SER A 96 18.37 19.21 15.25
C SER A 96 18.04 17.81 14.68
N ALA A 97 17.04 17.12 15.23
CA ALA A 97 16.63 15.82 14.74
C ALA A 97 15.99 15.93 13.32
N LEU A 98 15.19 16.97 13.09
CA LEU A 98 14.61 17.22 11.76
C LEU A 98 15.68 17.51 10.71
N ASP A 99 16.66 18.38 11.05
CA ASP A 99 17.77 18.69 10.15
C ASP A 99 18.64 17.46 9.88
N GLU A 100 18.87 16.63 10.89
CA GLU A 100 19.62 15.38 10.72
C GLU A 100 18.87 14.43 9.77
N ALA A 101 17.56 14.21 9.99
CA ALA A 101 16.75 13.38 9.11
C ALA A 101 16.80 13.87 7.66
N ARG A 102 16.64 15.19 7.45
CA ARG A 102 16.70 15.80 6.10
C ARG A 102 18.05 15.64 5.42
N ARG A 103 19.14 15.97 6.13
CA ARG A 103 20.49 15.87 5.58
C ARG A 103 20.84 14.44 5.22
N THR A 104 20.60 13.52 6.16
CA THR A 104 20.99 12.13 6.02
C THR A 104 20.23 11.46 4.89
N ILE A 105 18.88 11.58 4.86
CA ILE A 105 18.09 10.96 3.80
C ILE A 105 18.38 11.58 2.42
N SER A 106 18.59 12.88 2.34
CA SER A 106 18.96 13.53 1.08
C SER A 106 20.30 13.05 0.55
N SER A 107 21.26 12.79 1.46
CA SER A 107 22.58 12.28 1.09
C SER A 107 22.60 10.84 0.59
N THR A 108 21.52 10.06 0.81
CA THR A 108 21.43 8.67 0.34
C THR A 108 21.05 8.56 -1.13
N ARG A 109 20.42 9.59 -1.69
CA ARG A 109 19.86 9.56 -3.06
C ARG A 109 20.95 9.40 -4.10
N GLY A 110 20.73 8.48 -5.05
CA GLY A 110 21.62 8.19 -6.15
C GLY A 110 22.97 7.56 -5.76
N ARG A 111 23.13 7.15 -4.48
CA ARG A 111 24.37 6.58 -3.96
C ARG A 111 24.24 5.11 -3.55
N GLY A 112 23.04 4.54 -3.67
CA GLY A 112 22.80 3.13 -3.38
C GLY A 112 23.28 2.21 -4.49
N ALA A 113 23.67 0.99 -4.13
CA ALA A 113 23.93 -0.08 -5.10
C ALA A 113 22.64 -0.62 -5.74
N CYS A 114 21.48 -0.28 -5.19
CA CYS A 114 20.14 -0.64 -5.68
C CYS A 114 19.15 0.49 -5.41
N ALA A 115 17.88 0.32 -5.83
CA ALA A 115 16.83 1.34 -5.69
C ALA A 115 16.25 1.48 -4.28
N HIS A 116 16.63 0.62 -3.31
CA HIS A 116 16.07 0.65 -1.96
C HIS A 116 16.31 1.99 -1.22
N PRO A 117 17.55 2.56 -1.17
CA PRO A 117 17.76 3.86 -0.55
C PRO A 117 16.99 5.00 -1.23
N ASP A 118 16.88 4.98 -2.56
CA ASP A 118 16.14 6.01 -3.31
C ASP A 118 14.63 5.93 -3.08
N GLY A 119 14.10 4.71 -2.98
CA GLY A 119 12.71 4.48 -2.62
C GLY A 119 12.39 4.97 -1.21
N THR A 120 13.24 4.63 -0.24
CA THR A 120 13.11 5.10 1.14
C THR A 120 13.23 6.63 1.22
N ALA A 121 14.16 7.22 0.46
CA ALA A 121 14.33 8.68 0.41
C ALA A 121 13.07 9.37 -0.15
N ARG A 122 12.44 8.80 -1.18
CA ARG A 122 11.18 9.33 -1.73
C ARG A 122 10.07 9.30 -0.68
N PHE A 123 9.89 8.18 0.01
CA PHE A 123 8.92 8.01 1.07
C PHE A 123 9.11 9.05 2.19
N VAL A 124 10.32 9.18 2.72
CA VAL A 124 10.62 10.10 3.83
C VAL A 124 10.49 11.56 3.38
N LEU A 125 11.12 11.97 2.27
CA LEU A 125 11.11 13.36 1.82
C LEU A 125 9.71 13.85 1.46
N SER A 126 8.88 13.00 0.85
CA SER A 126 7.49 13.35 0.58
C SER A 126 6.69 13.51 1.88
N ALA A 127 6.93 12.67 2.89
CA ALA A 127 6.32 12.81 4.20
C ALA A 127 6.69 14.15 4.87
N LEU A 128 7.98 14.51 4.85
CA LEU A 128 8.45 15.79 5.42
C LEU A 128 7.84 17.01 4.72
N THR A 129 7.37 16.84 3.48
CA THR A 129 6.68 17.90 2.74
C THR A 129 5.18 17.93 3.04
N VAL A 130 4.53 16.77 3.03
CA VAL A 130 3.07 16.64 3.21
C VAL A 130 2.66 16.97 4.64
N PHE A 131 3.43 16.53 5.63
CA PHE A 131 3.15 16.71 7.06
C PHE A 131 3.93 17.86 7.68
N ALA A 132 4.18 18.94 6.95
CA ALA A 132 4.99 20.07 7.42
C ALA A 132 4.44 20.75 8.68
N GLU A 133 3.11 20.84 8.82
CA GLU A 133 2.47 21.43 10.00
C GLU A 133 2.70 20.57 11.25
N ASP A 134 2.59 19.25 11.12
CA ASP A 134 2.89 18.32 12.21
C ASP A 134 4.37 18.33 12.58
N LEU A 135 5.24 18.42 11.58
CA LEU A 135 6.68 18.55 11.81
C LEU A 135 7.01 19.77 12.67
N ALA A 136 6.39 20.90 12.39
CA ALA A 136 6.61 22.12 13.18
C ALA A 136 6.20 21.94 14.65
N LEU A 137 5.14 21.17 14.93
CA LEU A 137 4.74 20.83 16.31
C LEU A 137 5.78 19.94 17.00
N HIS A 138 6.29 18.93 16.31
CA HIS A 138 7.32 18.04 16.83
C HIS A 138 8.67 18.74 16.99
N GLU A 139 9.04 19.61 16.05
CA GLU A 139 10.23 20.44 16.11
C GLU A 139 10.25 21.36 17.35
N SER A 140 9.09 21.89 17.74
CA SER A 140 8.93 22.70 18.97
C SER A 140 9.02 21.89 20.26
N GLY A 141 9.20 20.57 20.21
CA GLY A 141 9.22 19.66 21.36
C GLY A 141 7.86 19.35 21.98
N ARG A 142 6.78 19.92 21.45
CA ARG A 142 5.41 19.68 21.97
C ARG A 142 4.75 18.43 21.41
N GLY A 143 5.23 17.98 20.24
CA GLY A 143 4.57 16.91 19.48
C GLY A 143 3.16 17.31 19.00
N CYS A 144 2.54 16.46 18.20
CA CYS A 144 1.18 16.71 17.69
C CYS A 144 0.06 16.22 18.63
N GLY A 145 0.40 15.65 19.79
CA GLY A 145 -0.56 15.13 20.77
C GLY A 145 -1.34 13.88 20.35
N ARG A 146 -1.10 13.35 19.15
CA ARG A 146 -1.77 12.16 18.62
C ARG A 146 -0.93 10.89 18.86
N PRO A 147 -1.57 9.75 19.19
CA PRO A 147 -0.86 8.49 19.35
C PRO A 147 -0.36 7.95 18.01
N VAL A 148 0.67 7.14 18.04
CA VAL A 148 1.08 6.29 16.90
C VAL A 148 0.28 4.99 16.98
N LYS A 149 -0.57 4.72 15.99
CA LYS A 149 -1.50 3.59 16.00
C LYS A 149 -1.03 2.37 15.22
N GLY A 150 0.06 2.49 14.47
CA GLY A 150 0.55 1.42 13.62
C GLY A 150 -0.37 1.13 12.43
N LEU A 151 -0.96 2.18 11.85
CA LEU A 151 -1.96 2.03 10.77
C LEU A 151 -1.34 1.65 9.41
N LEU A 152 -0.04 1.88 9.24
CA LEU A 152 0.70 1.38 8.09
C LEU A 152 1.21 -0.03 8.43
N PRO A 153 0.69 -1.11 7.81
CA PRO A 153 0.97 -2.47 8.23
C PRO A 153 2.43 -2.86 8.01
N LEU A 154 3.03 -3.52 9.00
CA LEU A 154 4.34 -4.14 8.91
C LEU A 154 4.24 -5.65 9.11
N PRO A 155 5.14 -6.45 8.50
CA PRO A 155 5.23 -7.88 8.79
C PRO A 155 5.45 -8.12 10.30
N GLY A 156 4.57 -8.89 10.91
CA GLY A 156 4.60 -9.19 12.35
C GLY A 156 3.74 -8.28 13.22
N ASP A 157 3.12 -7.23 12.68
CA ASP A 157 2.07 -6.51 13.39
C ASP A 157 0.89 -7.47 13.62
N THR A 158 0.70 -7.91 14.85
CA THR A 158 -0.51 -8.64 15.21
C THR A 158 -1.69 -7.67 15.16
N ALA A 159 -2.61 -7.92 14.24
CA ALA A 159 -3.93 -7.28 14.15
C ALA A 159 -3.97 -5.76 13.90
N SER A 160 -3.01 -5.17 13.19
CA SER A 160 -3.39 -4.11 12.26
C SER A 160 -3.47 -4.72 10.87
N ALA A 161 -4.33 -5.77 10.74
CA ALA A 161 -4.99 -5.91 9.46
C ALA A 161 -5.45 -4.48 9.11
N LEU A 162 -5.01 -3.92 7.96
CA LEU A 162 -5.83 -2.94 7.25
C LEU A 162 -7.25 -3.43 7.53
N PRO A 163 -8.18 -2.59 8.04
CA PRO A 163 -9.58 -2.99 7.98
C PRO A 163 -9.72 -3.47 6.55
N ALA A 164 -9.84 -4.79 6.37
CA ALA A 164 -9.97 -5.41 5.08
C ALA A 164 -11.02 -4.55 4.43
N LEU A 165 -10.71 -3.92 3.29
CA LEU A 165 -11.60 -2.97 2.65
C LEU A 165 -12.97 -3.60 2.74
N GLY A 166 -13.82 -3.15 3.68
CA GLY A 166 -14.90 -3.85 4.35
C GLY A 166 -14.90 -5.32 3.99
N GLU A 167 -14.87 -6.23 4.91
CA GLU A 167 -15.42 -7.54 4.63
C GLU A 167 -16.87 -7.27 4.16
N ALA A 168 -16.98 -6.78 2.93
CA ALA A 168 -18.15 -7.05 2.12
C ALA A 168 -18.12 -8.57 2.12
N GLU A 169 -18.89 -9.15 3.01
CA GLU A 169 -19.00 -10.59 3.17
C GLU A 169 -19.04 -11.13 1.77
N ALA A 170 -18.08 -11.99 1.44
CA ALA A 170 -17.98 -12.55 0.11
C ALA A 170 -19.21 -13.42 -0.03
N GLU A 171 -20.29 -12.81 -0.50
CA GLU A 171 -21.65 -13.40 -0.51
C GLU A 171 -21.87 -14.25 -1.75
N ALA A 172 -20.96 -14.20 -2.71
CA ALA A 172 -21.13 -14.87 -3.99
C ALA A 172 -20.17 -16.05 -4.14
N THR A 173 -20.66 -17.14 -4.73
CA THR A 173 -19.90 -18.30 -5.18
C THR A 173 -20.17 -18.56 -6.65
N LEU A 174 -19.15 -19.00 -7.38
CA LEU A 174 -19.30 -19.44 -8.78
C LEU A 174 -19.48 -20.95 -8.79
N GLU A 175 -20.54 -21.41 -9.44
CA GLU A 175 -20.86 -22.84 -9.57
C GLU A 175 -20.93 -23.28 -11.03
N VAL A 176 -20.60 -24.54 -11.27
CA VAL A 176 -20.70 -25.19 -12.59
C VAL A 176 -21.88 -26.17 -12.56
N ASP A 177 -22.77 -26.02 -13.52
CA ASP A 177 -23.76 -27.05 -13.86
C ASP A 177 -23.07 -28.07 -14.79
N TRP A 178 -22.60 -29.15 -14.18
CA TRP A 178 -21.87 -30.20 -14.89
C TRP A 178 -22.70 -30.94 -15.94
N SER A 179 -24.02 -30.86 -15.88
CA SER A 179 -24.90 -31.45 -16.89
C SER A 179 -24.93 -30.65 -18.20
N ARG A 180 -24.45 -29.40 -18.16
CA ARG A 180 -24.44 -28.45 -19.28
C ARG A 180 -23.03 -28.10 -19.76
N CYS A 181 -22.03 -28.35 -18.95
CA CYS A 181 -20.66 -27.93 -19.28
C CYS A 181 -20.03 -28.84 -20.35
N ASP A 182 -19.79 -28.25 -21.52
CA ASP A 182 -19.15 -28.93 -22.64
C ASP A 182 -17.63 -28.67 -22.72
N GLY A 183 -17.03 -28.08 -21.71
CA GLY A 183 -15.57 -27.84 -21.66
C GLY A 183 -15.05 -26.78 -22.63
N HIS A 184 -15.83 -25.77 -23.01
CA HIS A 184 -15.40 -24.74 -23.98
C HIS A 184 -14.22 -23.88 -23.47
N GLY A 185 -13.91 -23.87 -22.20
CA GLY A 185 -12.75 -23.18 -21.62
C GLY A 185 -12.82 -21.64 -21.57
N LEU A 186 -13.84 -20.99 -22.15
CA LEU A 186 -13.96 -19.53 -22.21
C LEU A 186 -13.99 -18.89 -20.82
N CYS A 187 -14.56 -19.57 -19.82
CA CYS A 187 -14.61 -19.06 -18.44
C CYS A 187 -13.22 -18.82 -17.84
N ALA A 188 -12.25 -19.67 -18.12
CA ALA A 188 -10.87 -19.49 -17.67
C ALA A 188 -10.16 -18.33 -18.40
N ALA A 189 -10.49 -18.10 -19.68
CA ALA A 189 -9.95 -16.96 -20.43
C ALA A 189 -10.53 -15.61 -19.95
N VAL A 190 -11.80 -15.62 -19.50
CA VAL A 190 -12.53 -14.41 -19.07
C VAL A 190 -12.28 -14.07 -17.60
N ALA A 191 -12.10 -15.07 -16.75
CA ALA A 191 -11.90 -14.92 -15.30
C ALA A 191 -10.78 -15.88 -14.82
N PRO A 192 -9.53 -15.68 -15.27
CA PRO A 192 -8.41 -16.57 -14.94
C PRO A 192 -8.10 -16.60 -13.42
N GLU A 193 -8.49 -15.58 -12.67
CA GLU A 193 -8.33 -15.51 -11.22
C GLU A 193 -9.31 -16.44 -10.48
N LEU A 194 -10.42 -16.82 -11.11
CA LEU A 194 -11.49 -17.63 -10.51
C LEU A 194 -11.57 -19.03 -11.05
N VAL A 195 -11.15 -19.23 -12.31
CA VAL A 195 -11.32 -20.48 -13.04
C VAL A 195 -10.02 -20.91 -13.68
N ALA A 196 -9.52 -22.08 -13.31
CA ALA A 196 -8.46 -22.77 -14.00
C ALA A 196 -9.05 -23.87 -14.91
N LEU A 197 -8.32 -24.34 -15.90
CA LEU A 197 -8.69 -25.53 -16.66
C LEU A 197 -7.95 -26.76 -16.14
N GLY A 198 -8.68 -27.80 -15.87
CA GLY A 198 -8.11 -29.11 -15.56
C GLY A 198 -7.49 -29.81 -16.79
N PRO A 199 -6.84 -30.98 -16.60
CA PRO A 199 -6.16 -31.70 -17.67
C PRO A 199 -7.03 -32.08 -18.88
N HIS A 200 -8.35 -32.13 -18.68
CA HIS A 200 -9.33 -32.49 -19.71
C HIS A 200 -10.07 -31.28 -20.30
N GLY A 201 -9.60 -30.04 -20.01
CA GLY A 201 -10.20 -28.81 -20.52
C GLY A 201 -11.45 -28.33 -19.77
N TYR A 202 -11.88 -29.02 -18.73
CA TYR A 202 -13.01 -28.61 -17.90
C TYR A 202 -12.59 -27.60 -16.81
N PRO A 203 -13.50 -26.68 -16.42
CA PRO A 203 -13.21 -25.68 -15.41
C PRO A 203 -12.98 -26.29 -14.02
N VAL A 204 -11.95 -25.82 -13.35
CA VAL A 204 -11.71 -26.05 -11.92
C VAL A 204 -11.95 -24.73 -11.21
N ILE A 205 -12.95 -24.71 -10.32
CA ILE A 205 -13.37 -23.53 -9.58
C ILE A 205 -13.16 -23.81 -8.09
N GLY A 206 -12.59 -22.84 -7.36
CA GLY A 206 -12.46 -22.92 -5.90
C GLY A 206 -13.84 -22.87 -5.22
N THR A 207 -13.94 -23.53 -4.07
CA THR A 207 -15.15 -23.50 -3.22
C THR A 207 -15.22 -22.26 -2.34
N THR A 208 -14.20 -21.43 -2.37
CA THR A 208 -14.10 -20.19 -1.57
C THR A 208 -15.03 -19.12 -2.13
N PRO A 209 -15.71 -18.35 -1.28
CA PRO A 209 -16.50 -17.20 -1.71
C PRO A 209 -15.67 -16.22 -2.56
N ILE A 210 -16.29 -15.66 -3.58
CA ILE A 210 -15.67 -14.74 -4.53
C ILE A 210 -15.47 -13.39 -3.86
N ALA A 211 -14.23 -12.91 -3.83
CA ALA A 211 -13.94 -11.58 -3.33
C ALA A 211 -14.74 -10.51 -4.12
N PRO A 212 -15.27 -9.46 -3.46
CA PRO A 212 -16.14 -8.47 -4.10
C PRO A 212 -15.56 -7.83 -5.37
N TRP A 213 -14.25 -7.61 -5.41
CA TRP A 213 -13.57 -7.05 -6.59
C TRP A 213 -13.48 -8.02 -7.78
N LEU A 214 -13.68 -9.33 -7.57
CA LEU A 214 -13.72 -10.36 -8.61
C LEU A 214 -15.14 -10.66 -9.12
N GLU A 215 -16.17 -10.11 -8.48
CA GLU A 215 -17.56 -10.37 -8.85
C GLU A 215 -17.88 -9.91 -10.28
N HIS A 216 -17.28 -8.81 -10.73
CA HIS A 216 -17.42 -8.37 -12.12
C HIS A 216 -16.85 -9.40 -13.11
N SER A 217 -15.67 -9.97 -12.82
CA SER A 217 -15.06 -11.03 -13.64
C SER A 217 -15.92 -12.29 -13.63
N ALA A 218 -16.47 -12.67 -12.47
CA ALA A 218 -17.39 -13.78 -12.33
C ALA A 218 -18.66 -13.58 -13.17
N ARG A 219 -19.30 -12.43 -13.11
CA ARG A 219 -20.49 -12.09 -13.92
C ARG A 219 -20.20 -12.14 -15.42
N ARG A 220 -19.02 -11.67 -15.84
CA ARG A 220 -18.58 -11.77 -17.23
C ARG A 220 -18.41 -13.23 -17.67
N ALA A 221 -17.79 -14.08 -16.84
CA ALA A 221 -17.63 -15.50 -17.15
C ALA A 221 -18.99 -16.21 -17.27
N VAL A 222 -19.96 -15.89 -16.39
CA VAL A 222 -21.34 -16.39 -16.47
C VAL A 222 -22.01 -15.95 -17.77
N SER A 223 -21.95 -14.67 -18.13
CA SER A 223 -22.60 -14.13 -19.33
C SER A 223 -22.00 -14.62 -20.64
N GLN A 224 -20.72 -14.98 -20.65
CA GLN A 224 -20.01 -15.45 -21.84
C GLN A 224 -19.94 -16.99 -21.96
N CYS A 225 -20.53 -17.73 -21.02
CA CYS A 225 -20.59 -19.18 -21.11
C CYS A 225 -21.61 -19.62 -22.18
N PRO A 226 -21.18 -20.19 -23.31
CA PRO A 226 -22.09 -20.56 -24.41
C PRO A 226 -23.05 -21.69 -24.01
N ALA A 227 -22.63 -22.57 -23.11
CA ALA A 227 -23.45 -23.66 -22.58
C ALA A 227 -24.36 -23.24 -21.41
N LEU A 228 -24.29 -21.97 -20.97
CA LEU A 228 -25.02 -21.46 -19.79
C LEU A 228 -24.82 -22.34 -18.54
N ALA A 229 -23.64 -22.92 -18.42
CA ALA A 229 -23.27 -23.86 -17.36
C ALA A 229 -22.76 -23.18 -16.09
N LEU A 230 -22.40 -21.90 -16.15
CA LEU A 230 -21.91 -21.14 -14.99
C LEU A 230 -23.05 -20.35 -14.31
N ARG A 231 -23.02 -20.35 -13.00
CA ARG A 231 -23.99 -19.60 -12.18
C ARG A 231 -23.26 -18.90 -11.04
N LEU A 232 -23.65 -17.65 -10.79
CA LEU A 232 -23.24 -16.90 -9.61
C LEU A 232 -24.36 -17.05 -8.57
N LYS A 233 -24.02 -17.63 -7.42
CA LYS A 233 -24.94 -17.73 -6.27
C LYS A 233 -24.52 -16.74 -5.20
N HIS A 234 -25.47 -16.00 -4.68
CA HIS A 234 -25.32 -15.18 -3.49
C HIS A 234 -25.80 -15.97 -2.27
N ARG A 235 -25.07 -15.85 -1.19
CA ARG A 235 -25.47 -16.43 0.10
C ARG A 235 -26.65 -15.59 0.62
N GLN A 236 -27.78 -16.26 0.87
CA GLN A 236 -28.94 -15.67 1.55
C GLN A 236 -28.70 -15.61 3.05
#